data_c5f198a1939db8e562a86f602ef49167
#
_entry.id   c5f198a1939db8e562a86f602ef49167
#
_cell.length_a   1.000
_cell.length_b   1.000
_cell.length_c   1.000
_cell.angle_alpha   90.00
_cell.angle_beta   90.00
_cell.angle_gamma   90.00
#
_symmetry.space_group_name_H-M   'P 1'
#
loop_
_entity.id
_entity.type
_entity.pdbx_description
1 polymer ?
#
loop_
_entity_poly.entity_id
_entity_poly.type
_entity_poly.pdbx_seq_one_letter_code
_entity_poly.pdbx_strand_id
1 'polypeptide(L)'
;MTSPGPALGPANRRRLIAVALLRSLATAVVLVALYYLLPLDRIPSVPLGVLLAIGLVILLAVASWQVRSIISAKHPTVRAIGALATTVPVFLLLFAATYFLMAKTSPASFTDHLTRTDALYFTVTTFSTVGYGDISAVSESARLVVTTQMILDLLILGLGIRVFIGAVQRGRQRAQPDSADPGSPPEQPRQQS
;
A
#
# COMPACT_ATOMS: atom_id res chain seq x y z
N MET A 1 -25.71 30.59 13.51
CA MET A 1 -25.29 30.85 12.11
C MET A 1 -23.80 30.52 12.01
N THR A 2 -23.47 29.28 11.67
CA THR A 2 -22.08 28.82 11.47
C THR A 2 -21.82 28.84 10.00
N SER A 3 -21.01 29.79 9.56
CA SER A 3 -20.53 29.93 8.19
C SER A 3 -19.82 28.66 7.73
N PRO A 4 -20.16 28.01 6.60
CA PRO A 4 -19.40 26.88 6.09
C PRO A 4 -18.02 27.40 5.69
N GLY A 5 -16.97 26.81 6.29
CA GLY A 5 -15.59 27.16 5.97
C GLY A 5 -15.29 26.98 4.48
N PRO A 6 -14.35 27.75 3.89
CA PRO A 6 -14.09 27.78 2.46
C PRO A 6 -13.72 26.39 1.94
N ALA A 7 -14.52 25.88 1.01
CA ALA A 7 -14.25 24.67 0.28
C ALA A 7 -12.93 24.84 -0.50
N LEU A 8 -11.96 23.97 -0.26
CA LEU A 8 -10.67 23.98 -0.97
C LEU A 8 -10.92 23.91 -2.47
N GLY A 9 -10.47 24.90 -3.22
CA GLY A 9 -10.60 24.95 -4.67
C GLY A 9 -9.93 23.73 -5.35
N PRO A 10 -10.36 23.34 -6.55
CA PRO A 10 -9.89 22.14 -7.25
C PRO A 10 -8.37 22.13 -7.48
N ALA A 11 -7.74 23.29 -7.62
CA ALA A 11 -6.30 23.44 -7.76
C ALA A 11 -5.55 23.04 -6.46
N ASN A 12 -6.04 23.45 -5.29
CA ASN A 12 -5.45 23.08 -4.00
C ASN A 12 -5.58 21.58 -3.73
N ARG A 13 -6.67 20.94 -4.14
CA ARG A 13 -6.85 19.49 -4.00
C ARG A 13 -5.87 18.73 -4.88
N ARG A 14 -5.66 19.13 -6.14
CA ARG A 14 -4.68 18.51 -7.04
C ARG A 14 -3.26 18.65 -6.49
N ARG A 15 -2.90 19.82 -5.95
CA ARG A 15 -1.60 20.05 -5.32
C ARG A 15 -1.38 19.15 -4.10
N LEU A 16 -2.37 18.98 -3.24
CA LEU A 16 -2.27 18.10 -2.07
C LEU A 16 -2.07 16.63 -2.48
N ILE A 17 -2.78 16.16 -3.51
CA ILE A 17 -2.62 14.80 -4.04
C ILE A 17 -1.23 14.63 -4.66
N ALA A 18 -0.78 15.60 -5.47
CA ALA A 18 0.54 15.55 -6.09
C ALA A 18 1.68 15.54 -5.05
N VAL A 19 1.59 16.35 -4.01
CA VAL A 19 2.57 16.37 -2.90
C VAL A 19 2.55 15.04 -2.13
N ALA A 20 1.37 14.47 -1.89
CA ALA A 20 1.26 13.17 -1.22
C ALA A 20 1.90 12.05 -2.06
N LEU A 21 1.64 12.01 -3.38
CA LEU A 21 2.24 11.05 -4.29
C LEU A 21 3.75 11.23 -4.43
N LEU A 22 4.22 12.48 -4.56
CA LEU A 22 5.65 12.78 -4.63
C LEU A 22 6.39 12.37 -3.36
N ARG A 23 5.82 12.65 -2.19
CA ARG A 23 6.35 12.21 -0.90
C ARG A 23 6.41 10.68 -0.82
N SER A 24 5.37 10.00 -1.29
CA SER A 24 5.30 8.54 -1.29
C SER A 24 6.34 7.92 -2.21
N LEU A 25 6.50 8.49 -3.42
CA LEU A 25 7.53 8.08 -4.36
C LEU A 25 8.94 8.32 -3.79
N ALA A 26 9.18 9.49 -3.20
CA ALA A 26 10.46 9.80 -2.55
C ALA A 26 10.76 8.79 -1.42
N THR A 27 9.77 8.46 -0.60
CA THR A 27 9.92 7.44 0.45
C THR A 27 10.25 6.08 -0.14
N ALA A 28 9.58 5.66 -1.22
CA ALA A 28 9.86 4.39 -1.89
C ALA A 28 11.30 4.36 -2.44
N VAL A 29 11.74 5.43 -3.10
CA VAL A 29 13.12 5.55 -3.63
C VAL A 29 14.15 5.49 -2.49
N VAL A 30 13.92 6.19 -1.39
CA VAL A 30 14.81 6.16 -0.21
C VAL A 30 14.86 4.76 0.39
N LEU A 31 13.74 4.08 0.50
CA LEU A 31 13.67 2.71 1.03
C LEU A 31 14.41 1.71 0.12
N VAL A 32 14.25 1.82 -1.20
CA VAL A 32 14.99 1.00 -2.17
C VAL A 32 16.49 1.30 -2.08
N ALA A 33 16.89 2.58 -2.05
CA ALA A 33 18.28 2.95 -1.87
C ALA A 33 18.86 2.38 -0.56
N LEU A 34 18.11 2.47 0.53
CA LEU A 34 18.49 1.91 1.82
C LEU A 34 18.66 0.38 1.74
N TYR A 35 17.78 -0.33 1.05
CA TYR A 35 17.87 -1.77 0.83
C TYR A 35 19.21 -2.17 0.17
N TYR A 36 19.63 -1.41 -0.87
CA TYR A 36 20.91 -1.67 -1.54
C TYR A 36 22.13 -1.22 -0.73
N LEU A 37 22.00 -0.16 0.08
CA LEU A 37 23.08 0.38 0.89
C LEU A 37 23.28 -0.37 2.22
N LEU A 38 22.24 -1.00 2.77
CA LEU A 38 22.38 -1.78 4.00
C LEU A 38 23.37 -2.94 3.79
N PRO A 39 24.33 -3.14 4.70
CA PRO A 39 25.30 -4.22 4.61
C PRO A 39 24.67 -5.56 5.06
N LEU A 40 23.60 -6.00 4.34
CA LEU A 40 22.94 -7.29 4.61
C LEU A 40 23.91 -8.47 4.52
N ASP A 41 25.01 -8.29 3.75
CA ASP A 41 26.05 -9.30 3.60
C ASP A 41 26.87 -9.51 4.88
N ARG A 42 26.86 -8.55 5.81
CA ARG A 42 27.61 -8.61 7.07
C ARG A 42 26.78 -9.09 8.26
N ILE A 43 25.50 -9.31 8.06
CA ILE A 43 24.63 -9.82 9.12
C ILE A 43 25.05 -11.27 9.40
N PRO A 44 25.47 -11.63 10.64
CA PRO A 44 25.75 -13.01 11.01
C PRO A 44 24.48 -13.85 10.80
N SER A 45 24.66 -15.16 10.66
CA SER A 45 23.57 -16.12 10.45
C SER A 45 22.54 -16.02 11.57
N VAL A 46 21.56 -15.15 11.39
CA VAL A 46 20.43 -15.03 12.30
C VAL A 46 19.43 -16.15 11.95
N PRO A 47 18.90 -16.89 12.93
CA PRO A 47 17.90 -17.89 12.66
C PRO A 47 16.73 -17.31 11.87
N LEU A 48 16.30 -18.00 10.82
CA LEU A 48 15.21 -17.55 9.93
C LEU A 48 13.96 -17.12 10.71
N GLY A 49 13.60 -17.86 11.77
CA GLY A 49 12.47 -17.52 12.63
C GLY A 49 12.58 -16.14 13.30
N VAL A 50 13.78 -15.75 13.69
CA VAL A 50 14.02 -14.41 14.28
C VAL A 50 13.89 -13.32 13.24
N LEU A 51 14.43 -13.53 12.04
CA LEU A 51 14.27 -12.61 10.90
C LEU A 51 12.79 -12.40 10.54
N LEU A 52 12.04 -13.49 10.44
CA LEU A 52 10.61 -13.46 10.16
C LEU A 52 9.83 -12.77 11.29
N ALA A 53 10.16 -13.05 12.55
CA ALA A 53 9.52 -12.41 13.70
C ALA A 53 9.77 -10.90 13.71
N ILE A 54 11.01 -10.46 13.50
CA ILE A 54 11.37 -9.04 13.41
C ILE A 54 10.63 -8.38 12.24
N GLY A 55 10.65 -9.02 11.07
CA GLY A 55 9.95 -8.53 9.88
C GLY A 55 8.45 -8.38 10.11
N LEU A 56 7.82 -9.37 10.71
CA LEU A 56 6.40 -9.34 11.06
C LEU A 56 6.09 -8.24 12.07
N VAL A 57 6.92 -8.07 13.10
CA VAL A 57 6.76 -6.99 14.10
C VAL A 57 6.87 -5.62 13.44
N ILE A 58 7.85 -5.41 12.56
CA ILE A 58 8.00 -4.16 11.81
C ILE A 58 6.76 -3.92 10.93
N LEU A 59 6.30 -4.94 10.21
CA LEU A 59 5.12 -4.84 9.35
C LEU A 59 3.87 -4.48 10.15
N LEU A 60 3.63 -5.16 11.28
CA LEU A 60 2.49 -4.90 12.16
C LEU A 60 2.60 -3.52 12.82
N ALA A 61 3.77 -3.08 13.20
CA ALA A 61 4.00 -1.75 13.76
C ALA A 61 3.70 -0.65 12.74
N VAL A 62 4.20 -0.79 11.51
CA VAL A 62 3.93 0.14 10.42
C VAL A 62 2.45 0.14 10.06
N ALA A 63 1.82 -1.02 9.93
CA ALA A 63 0.39 -1.14 9.63
C ALA A 63 -0.47 -0.52 10.74
N SER A 64 -0.17 -0.80 12.01
CA SER A 64 -0.89 -0.26 13.17
C SER A 64 -0.78 1.26 13.24
N TRP A 65 0.43 1.78 13.05
CA TRP A 65 0.68 3.23 13.03
C TRP A 65 -0.10 3.90 11.89
N GLN A 66 -0.15 3.28 10.71
CA GLN A 66 -0.89 3.79 9.57
C GLN A 66 -2.40 3.77 9.80
N VAL A 67 -2.95 2.67 10.34
CA VAL A 67 -4.39 2.56 10.66
C VAL A 67 -4.79 3.66 11.66
N ARG A 68 -4.04 3.83 12.75
CA ARG A 68 -4.27 4.91 13.72
C ARG A 68 -4.22 6.29 13.05
N SER A 69 -3.25 6.49 12.17
CA SER A 69 -3.05 7.74 11.43
C SER A 69 -4.22 8.04 10.47
N ILE A 70 -4.85 7.02 9.86
CA ILE A 70 -6.01 7.16 8.97
C ILE A 70 -7.26 7.51 9.78
N ILE A 71 -7.50 6.82 10.91
CA ILE A 71 -8.67 7.03 11.76
C ILE A 71 -8.70 8.46 12.30
N SER A 72 -7.54 9.01 12.68
CA SER A 72 -7.42 10.37 13.25
C SER A 72 -7.37 11.49 12.20
N ALA A 73 -7.55 11.19 10.90
CA ALA A 73 -7.35 12.17 9.83
C ALA A 73 -8.62 12.90 9.43
N LYS A 74 -8.54 14.22 9.26
CA LYS A 74 -9.62 15.07 8.69
C LYS A 74 -10.03 14.66 7.26
N HIS A 75 -9.14 14.00 6.50
CA HIS A 75 -9.36 13.53 5.12
C HIS A 75 -8.90 12.06 4.99
N PRO A 76 -9.71 11.09 5.44
CA PRO A 76 -9.27 9.69 5.56
C PRO A 76 -8.91 9.05 4.22
N THR A 77 -9.56 9.42 3.12
CA THR A 77 -9.31 8.84 1.78
C THR A 77 -7.91 9.18 1.23
N VAL A 78 -7.50 10.46 1.30
CA VAL A 78 -6.18 10.88 0.80
C VAL A 78 -5.08 10.26 1.66
N ARG A 79 -5.32 10.14 2.95
CA ARG A 79 -4.37 9.54 3.88
C ARG A 79 -4.26 8.03 3.71
N ALA A 80 -5.36 7.35 3.39
CA ALA A 80 -5.36 5.93 3.08
C ALA A 80 -4.56 5.60 1.80
N ILE A 81 -4.67 6.42 0.76
CA ILE A 81 -3.86 6.27 -0.46
C ILE A 81 -2.37 6.46 -0.14
N GLY A 82 -2.02 7.50 0.62
CA GLY A 82 -0.63 7.73 1.04
C GLY A 82 -0.09 6.61 1.94
N ALA A 83 -0.93 6.04 2.79
CA ALA A 83 -0.59 4.91 3.64
C ALA A 83 -0.28 3.66 2.80
N LEU A 84 -1.16 3.28 1.87
CA LEU A 84 -0.93 2.16 0.95
C LEU A 84 0.37 2.34 0.16
N ALA A 85 0.57 3.54 -0.39
CA ALA A 85 1.74 3.88 -1.19
C ALA A 85 3.07 3.82 -0.40
N THR A 86 3.02 3.85 0.94
CA THR A 86 4.20 3.63 1.79
C THR A 86 4.31 2.18 2.27
N THR A 87 3.17 1.53 2.57
CA THR A 87 3.17 0.14 3.06
C THR A 87 3.68 -0.84 2.02
N VAL A 88 3.23 -0.70 0.78
CA VAL A 88 3.60 -1.65 -0.29
C VAL A 88 5.12 -1.70 -0.50
N PRO A 89 5.84 -0.58 -0.68
CA PRO A 89 7.30 -0.64 -0.79
C PRO A 89 8.00 -1.22 0.43
N VAL A 90 7.57 -0.87 1.65
CA VAL A 90 8.14 -1.44 2.89
C VAL A 90 7.93 -2.95 2.93
N PHE A 91 6.73 -3.40 2.61
CA PHE A 91 6.38 -4.82 2.56
C PHE A 91 7.24 -5.58 1.55
N LEU A 92 7.34 -5.08 0.31
CA LEU A 92 8.14 -5.71 -0.73
C LEU A 92 9.63 -5.80 -0.35
N LEU A 93 10.19 -4.72 0.18
CA LEU A 93 11.60 -4.70 0.58
C LEU A 93 11.89 -5.60 1.78
N LEU A 94 10.92 -5.74 2.68
CA LEU A 94 11.04 -6.67 3.81
C LEU A 94 11.14 -8.12 3.31
N PHE A 95 10.25 -8.53 2.41
CA PHE A 95 10.29 -9.88 1.84
C PHE A 95 11.51 -10.09 0.94
N ALA A 96 11.91 -9.08 0.14
CA ALA A 96 13.12 -9.14 -0.66
C ALA A 96 14.39 -9.34 0.21
N ALA A 97 14.49 -8.61 1.34
CA ALA A 97 15.58 -8.80 2.28
C ALA A 97 15.55 -10.19 2.92
N THR A 98 14.37 -10.69 3.26
CA THR A 98 14.18 -12.04 3.81
C THR A 98 14.64 -13.10 2.82
N TYR A 99 14.22 -13.03 1.55
CA TYR A 99 14.63 -13.99 0.52
C TYR A 99 16.12 -13.95 0.23
N PHE A 100 16.70 -12.75 0.14
CA PHE A 100 18.14 -12.60 -0.03
C PHE A 100 18.93 -13.25 1.12
N LEU A 101 18.55 -12.96 2.37
CA LEU A 101 19.22 -13.53 3.54
C LEU A 101 19.01 -15.06 3.61
N MET A 102 17.83 -15.53 3.25
CA MET A 102 17.52 -16.95 3.21
C MET A 102 18.34 -17.70 2.16
N ALA A 103 18.43 -17.15 0.93
CA ALA A 103 19.26 -17.72 -0.11
C ALA A 103 20.76 -17.74 0.25
N LYS A 104 21.20 -16.71 1.00
CA LYS A 104 22.58 -16.61 1.49
C LYS A 104 22.90 -17.66 2.57
N THR A 105 21.98 -17.86 3.53
CA THR A 105 22.18 -18.80 4.64
C THR A 105 21.94 -20.25 4.24
N SER A 106 21.08 -20.49 3.25
CA SER A 106 20.69 -21.80 2.75
C SER A 106 20.56 -21.76 1.22
N PRO A 107 21.66 -21.91 0.48
CA PRO A 107 21.68 -21.79 -1.00
C PRO A 107 20.68 -22.73 -1.70
N ALA A 108 20.35 -23.87 -1.10
CA ALA A 108 19.36 -24.83 -1.65
C ALA A 108 17.90 -24.39 -1.43
N SER A 109 17.65 -23.20 -0.89
CA SER A 109 16.29 -22.72 -0.63
C SER A 109 15.54 -22.32 -1.88
N PHE A 110 16.25 -21.90 -2.92
CA PHE A 110 15.69 -21.47 -4.20
C PHE A 110 16.37 -22.20 -5.35
N THR A 111 15.75 -22.15 -6.54
CA THR A 111 16.31 -22.77 -7.77
C THR A 111 17.64 -22.16 -8.17
N ASP A 112 17.83 -20.87 -7.92
CA ASP A 112 19.03 -20.12 -8.27
C ASP A 112 19.64 -19.36 -7.08
N HIS A 113 20.88 -18.95 -7.25
CA HIS A 113 21.57 -18.13 -6.26
C HIS A 113 21.07 -16.68 -6.36
N LEU A 114 20.26 -16.25 -5.40
CA LEU A 114 19.63 -14.95 -5.45
C LEU A 114 20.61 -13.83 -5.10
N THR A 115 20.80 -12.90 -6.04
CA THR A 115 21.34 -11.58 -5.74
C THR A 115 20.28 -10.72 -5.06
N ARG A 116 20.63 -9.53 -4.58
CA ARG A 116 19.65 -8.58 -4.02
C ARG A 116 18.58 -8.19 -5.05
N THR A 117 18.99 -8.05 -6.31
CA THR A 117 18.08 -7.71 -7.39
C THR A 117 17.14 -8.86 -7.72
N ASP A 118 17.64 -10.10 -7.74
CA ASP A 118 16.81 -11.29 -7.97
C ASP A 118 15.80 -11.50 -6.84
N ALA A 119 16.19 -11.27 -5.59
CA ALA A 119 15.28 -11.33 -4.45
C ALA A 119 14.17 -10.27 -4.54
N LEU A 120 14.51 -9.04 -4.94
CA LEU A 120 13.52 -7.99 -5.17
C LEU A 120 12.61 -8.32 -6.37
N TYR A 121 13.18 -8.78 -7.45
CA TYR A 121 12.44 -9.23 -8.65
C TYR A 121 11.46 -10.36 -8.29
N PHE A 122 11.91 -11.39 -7.60
CA PHE A 122 11.06 -12.50 -7.16
C PHE A 122 9.91 -12.02 -6.26
N THR A 123 10.20 -11.11 -5.32
CA THR A 123 9.18 -10.53 -4.45
C THR A 123 8.13 -9.74 -5.25
N VAL A 124 8.57 -8.92 -6.22
CA VAL A 124 7.67 -8.11 -7.05
C VAL A 124 6.83 -8.97 -7.98
N THR A 125 7.40 -9.99 -8.61
CA THR A 125 6.68 -10.90 -9.50
C THR A 125 5.66 -11.75 -8.76
N THR A 126 5.96 -12.15 -7.52
CA THR A 126 5.03 -12.85 -6.62
C THR A 126 3.89 -11.92 -6.21
N PHE A 127 4.20 -10.71 -5.73
CA PHE A 127 3.21 -9.72 -5.31
C PHE A 127 2.26 -9.32 -6.45
N SER A 128 2.81 -9.13 -7.65
CA SER A 128 2.02 -8.78 -8.85
C SER A 128 1.24 -9.96 -9.44
N THR A 129 1.35 -11.14 -8.84
CA THR A 129 0.72 -12.39 -9.30
C THR A 129 1.13 -12.83 -10.70
N VAL A 130 2.26 -12.33 -11.22
CA VAL A 130 2.79 -12.70 -12.53
C VAL A 130 3.46 -14.09 -12.48
N GLY A 131 4.39 -14.28 -11.52
CA GLY A 131 5.03 -15.56 -11.24
C GLY A 131 5.64 -16.24 -12.48
N TYR A 132 6.67 -15.66 -13.06
CA TYR A 132 7.31 -16.24 -14.28
C TYR A 132 7.84 -17.67 -14.07
N GLY A 133 8.15 -18.07 -12.82
CA GLY A 133 8.61 -19.42 -12.51
C GLY A 133 10.10 -19.67 -12.79
N ASP A 134 10.82 -18.66 -13.22
CA ASP A 134 12.27 -18.68 -13.40
C ASP A 134 13.01 -18.81 -12.06
N ILE A 135 12.55 -18.12 -11.03
CA ILE A 135 12.99 -18.28 -9.66
C ILE A 135 11.86 -18.95 -8.85
N SER A 136 12.17 -20.02 -8.12
CA SER A 136 11.19 -20.77 -7.36
C SER A 136 11.72 -21.19 -5.99
N ALA A 137 10.84 -21.22 -4.99
CA ALA A 137 11.15 -21.76 -3.66
C ALA A 137 11.19 -23.28 -3.68
N VAL A 138 12.31 -23.86 -3.28
CA VAL A 138 12.56 -25.31 -3.28
C VAL A 138 12.42 -25.89 -1.88
N SER A 139 13.03 -25.28 -0.87
CA SER A 139 12.98 -25.79 0.50
C SER A 139 11.61 -25.56 1.14
N GLU A 140 11.24 -26.39 2.09
CA GLU A 140 9.99 -26.27 2.86
C GLU A 140 9.89 -24.90 3.55
N SER A 141 10.98 -24.45 4.18
CA SER A 141 11.04 -23.14 4.83
C SER A 141 10.83 -21.98 3.85
N ALA A 142 11.43 -22.05 2.64
CA ALA A 142 11.22 -21.04 1.61
C ALA A 142 9.76 -21.01 1.13
N ARG A 143 9.18 -22.18 0.90
CA ARG A 143 7.76 -22.30 0.52
C ARG A 143 6.82 -21.72 1.58
N LEU A 144 7.09 -21.93 2.87
CA LEU A 144 6.30 -21.35 3.96
C LEU A 144 6.38 -19.83 3.95
N VAL A 145 7.57 -19.24 3.76
CA VAL A 145 7.74 -17.79 3.69
C VAL A 145 7.01 -17.20 2.48
N VAL A 146 7.15 -17.81 1.29
CA VAL A 146 6.48 -17.39 0.08
C VAL A 146 4.95 -17.50 0.22
N THR A 147 4.45 -18.59 0.79
CA THR A 147 3.01 -18.75 1.06
C THR A 147 2.51 -17.67 2.00
N THR A 148 3.28 -17.35 3.05
CA THR A 148 2.94 -16.25 3.97
C THR A 148 2.87 -14.91 3.24
N GLN A 149 3.85 -14.61 2.37
CA GLN A 149 3.78 -13.43 1.52
C GLN A 149 2.52 -13.41 0.67
N MET A 150 2.22 -14.48 -0.06
CA MET A 150 1.05 -14.57 -0.95
C MET A 150 -0.27 -14.32 -0.20
N ILE A 151 -0.42 -14.85 1.02
CA ILE A 151 -1.60 -14.59 1.85
C ILE A 151 -1.68 -13.10 2.23
N LEU A 152 -0.56 -12.51 2.62
CA LEU A 152 -0.51 -11.07 2.96
C LEU A 152 -0.73 -10.18 1.73
N ASP A 153 -0.26 -10.59 0.56
CA ASP A 153 -0.51 -9.92 -0.73
C ASP A 153 -2.01 -9.80 -1.00
N LEU A 154 -2.77 -10.89 -0.82
CA LEU A 154 -4.22 -10.89 -0.98
C LEU A 154 -4.91 -9.93 -0.01
N LEU A 155 -4.45 -9.85 1.23
CA LEU A 155 -4.98 -8.90 2.22
C LEU A 155 -4.69 -7.45 1.83
N ILE A 156 -3.47 -7.15 1.38
CA ILE A 156 -3.06 -5.81 0.95
C ILE A 156 -3.84 -5.38 -0.30
N LEU A 157 -3.96 -6.27 -1.29
CA LEU A 157 -4.72 -6.01 -2.52
C LEU A 157 -6.21 -5.82 -2.21
N GLY A 158 -6.81 -6.68 -1.37
CA GLY A 158 -8.20 -6.55 -0.93
C GLY A 158 -8.48 -5.23 -0.21
N LEU A 159 -7.57 -4.80 0.66
CA LEU A 159 -7.66 -3.50 1.32
C LEU A 159 -7.53 -2.35 0.32
N GLY A 160 -6.62 -2.46 -0.64
CA GLY A 160 -6.43 -1.48 -1.73
C GLY A 160 -7.70 -1.28 -2.56
N ILE A 161 -8.33 -2.36 -2.98
CA ILE A 161 -9.59 -2.35 -3.73
C ILE A 161 -10.70 -1.68 -2.89
N ARG A 162 -10.82 -2.01 -1.60
CA ARG A 162 -11.81 -1.43 -0.70
C ARG A 162 -11.64 0.09 -0.55
N VAL A 163 -10.39 0.55 -0.44
CA VAL A 163 -10.07 1.99 -0.39
C VAL A 163 -10.43 2.68 -1.69
N PHE A 164 -10.15 2.05 -2.84
CA PHE A 164 -10.47 2.57 -4.17
C PHE A 164 -11.98 2.72 -4.38
N ILE A 165 -12.76 1.66 -4.10
CA ILE A 165 -14.22 1.70 -4.20
C ILE A 165 -14.80 2.79 -3.29
N GLY A 166 -14.35 2.90 -2.05
CA GLY A 166 -14.78 3.95 -1.12
C GLY A 166 -14.42 5.37 -1.58
N ALA A 167 -13.35 5.55 -2.33
CA ALA A 167 -12.98 6.83 -2.93
C ALA A 167 -13.91 7.22 -4.09
N VAL A 168 -14.25 6.25 -4.97
CA VAL A 168 -15.16 6.44 -6.11
C VAL A 168 -16.58 6.76 -5.64
N GLN A 169 -17.11 6.03 -4.67
CA GLN A 169 -18.46 6.26 -4.13
C GLN A 169 -18.62 7.67 -3.56
N ARG A 170 -17.64 8.13 -2.78
CA ARG A 170 -17.64 9.51 -2.24
C ARG A 170 -17.50 10.58 -3.33
N GLY A 171 -16.84 10.27 -4.43
CA GLY A 171 -16.77 11.14 -5.60
C GLY A 171 -18.14 11.32 -6.26
N ARG A 172 -18.89 10.24 -6.42
CA ARG A 172 -20.24 10.24 -7.02
C ARG A 172 -21.26 10.98 -6.17
N GLN A 173 -21.27 10.78 -4.85
CA GLN A 173 -22.18 11.47 -3.93
C GLN A 173 -22.00 13.01 -3.95
N ARG A 174 -20.79 13.49 -4.23
CA ARG A 174 -20.51 14.92 -4.37
C ARG A 174 -20.87 15.51 -5.75
N ALA A 175 -21.05 14.65 -6.74
CA ALA A 175 -21.38 15.04 -8.10
C ALA A 175 -22.90 15.04 -8.37
N GLN A 176 -23.73 14.52 -7.47
CA GLN A 176 -25.18 14.70 -7.51
C GLN A 176 -25.51 16.04 -6.83
N PRO A 177 -25.89 17.07 -7.59
CA PRO A 177 -26.52 18.25 -7.01
C PRO A 177 -27.84 17.83 -6.40
N ASP A 178 -28.21 18.50 -5.33
CA ASP A 178 -29.48 18.40 -4.60
C ASP A 178 -30.64 18.77 -5.55
N SER A 179 -31.03 17.84 -6.43
CA SER A 179 -32.13 17.98 -7.37
C SER A 179 -33.37 17.30 -6.84
N ALA A 180 -33.71 17.60 -5.60
CA ALA A 180 -35.06 17.41 -5.09
C ALA A 180 -35.24 18.38 -3.91
N ASP A 181 -35.64 19.60 -4.21
CA ASP A 181 -36.49 20.36 -3.32
C ASP A 181 -37.94 19.83 -3.51
N PRO A 182 -38.45 18.96 -2.61
CA PRO A 182 -39.83 18.45 -2.70
C PRO A 182 -40.87 19.52 -2.32
N GLY A 183 -40.39 20.76 -2.07
CA GLY A 183 -41.20 21.82 -1.50
C GLY A 183 -41.59 22.96 -2.46
N SER A 184 -41.24 22.91 -3.75
CA SER A 184 -41.74 23.91 -4.70
C SER A 184 -43.18 23.65 -4.99
N PRO A 185 -44.15 24.52 -4.56
CA PRO A 185 -45.57 24.37 -4.95
C PRO A 185 -45.68 24.46 -6.47
N PRO A 186 -46.58 23.70 -7.12
CA PRO A 186 -46.81 23.79 -8.54
C PRO A 186 -47.23 25.23 -8.91
N GLU A 187 -46.45 25.83 -9.80
CA GLU A 187 -46.72 27.16 -10.34
C GLU A 187 -48.13 27.16 -10.96
N GLN A 188 -49.09 27.78 -10.30
CA GLN A 188 -50.45 27.92 -10.83
C GLN A 188 -50.39 28.80 -12.07
N PRO A 189 -51.00 28.37 -13.22
CA PRO A 189 -51.07 29.22 -14.42
C PRO A 189 -51.88 30.47 -14.10
N ARG A 190 -51.22 31.64 -14.20
CA ARG A 190 -51.93 32.94 -14.14
C ARG A 190 -52.95 32.96 -15.25
N GLN A 191 -54.24 32.89 -14.89
CA GLN A 191 -55.34 33.21 -15.80
C GLN A 191 -55.23 34.72 -16.06
N GLN A 192 -54.93 35.06 -17.31
CA GLN A 192 -55.08 36.41 -17.82
C GLN A 192 -56.54 36.62 -18.19
N SER A 193 -57.19 37.55 -17.48
CA SER A 193 -58.48 38.15 -17.85
C SER A 193 -58.24 39.42 -18.64
#